data_974f652e4199c97d2cf3c23607f6eabd
#
_entry.id   974f652e4199c97d2cf3c23607f6eabd
#
_cell.length_a   1.000
_cell.length_b   1.000
_cell.length_c   1.000
_cell.angle_alpha   90.00
_cell.angle_beta   90.00
_cell.angle_gamma   90.00
#
_symmetry.space_group_name_H-M   'P 1'
#
loop_
_entity.id
_entity.type
_entity.pdbx_description
1 polymer ?
#
loop_
_entity_poly.entity_id
_entity_poly.type
_entity_poly.pdbx_seq_one_letter_code
_entity_poly.pdbx_strand_id
1 'polypeptide(L)'
;LAPGKPRIPGGLRGCALVAVGALLFLASLSSAVALTLPSDAILSTFRPMLRKYGVDLSAREARFILPSGIRLSGVTLSLPGDPPVALDEIVASWEWTGLFRWAPARLRFRKGAASGDLRFSPAFWNPGSGHVLLSGISSSDLPLSVFRTSGAGFSIRRFEARWKVSRGKVTATGAGTFDFLLVPVPTPGSPVREARIEGVSLSFLVREKSLLIPKLAGTYEGSQVDGTGEIKGVLSPRYSTMTFLLRIRNPFEGRVGLLFDMLSKNAKNANLRIVGTLAAPKGEFQFF
;
A
#
# COMPACT_ATOMS: atom_id res chain seq x y z
N LEU A 1 13.22 -52.58 36.95
CA LEU A 1 12.86 -51.36 37.68
C LEU A 1 12.33 -50.35 36.68
N ALA A 2 10.98 -50.19 36.61
CA ALA A 2 10.34 -49.18 35.77
C ALA A 2 10.43 -47.81 36.44
N PRO A 3 10.77 -46.72 35.72
CA PRO A 3 10.81 -45.37 36.30
C PRO A 3 9.40 -44.91 36.66
N GLY A 4 9.20 -44.61 37.94
CA GLY A 4 7.93 -44.16 38.50
C GLY A 4 7.53 -42.80 37.87
N LYS A 5 6.31 -42.69 37.37
CA LYS A 5 5.72 -41.43 36.88
C LYS A 5 5.70 -40.39 38.02
N PRO A 6 6.18 -39.17 37.80
CA PRO A 6 6.13 -38.11 38.80
C PRO A 6 4.68 -37.82 39.19
N ARG A 7 4.34 -38.05 40.46
CA ARG A 7 3.06 -37.67 41.05
C ARG A 7 3.06 -36.13 41.28
N ILE A 8 2.31 -35.39 40.47
CA ILE A 8 2.08 -33.96 40.69
C ILE A 8 1.27 -33.83 42.00
N PRO A 9 1.73 -33.03 42.99
CA PRO A 9 1.02 -32.83 44.26
C PRO A 9 -0.38 -32.26 44.00
N GLY A 10 -1.41 -32.80 44.65
CA GLY A 10 -2.81 -32.46 44.45
C GLY A 10 -3.15 -30.95 44.61
N GLY A 11 -2.36 -30.22 45.39
CA GLY A 11 -2.51 -28.77 45.57
C GLY A 11 -2.20 -27.95 44.32
N LEU A 12 -1.22 -28.35 43.52
CA LEU A 12 -0.87 -27.66 42.25
C LEU A 12 -1.97 -27.82 41.19
N ARG A 13 -2.70 -28.92 41.18
CA ARG A 13 -3.83 -29.11 40.24
C ARG A 13 -5.03 -28.22 40.61
N GLY A 14 -5.29 -28.02 41.90
CA GLY A 14 -6.34 -27.12 42.38
C GLY A 14 -6.03 -25.65 42.00
N CYS A 15 -4.81 -25.18 42.25
CA CYS A 15 -4.38 -23.83 41.89
C CYS A 15 -4.42 -23.59 40.37
N ALA A 16 -4.03 -24.59 39.56
CA ALA A 16 -4.08 -24.47 38.10
C ALA A 16 -5.53 -24.37 37.58
N LEU A 17 -6.47 -25.16 38.16
CA LEU A 17 -7.88 -25.08 37.80
C LEU A 17 -8.53 -23.74 38.17
N VAL A 18 -8.20 -23.20 39.34
CA VAL A 18 -8.67 -21.88 39.78
C VAL A 18 -8.11 -20.78 38.86
N ALA A 19 -6.82 -20.84 38.53
CA ALA A 19 -6.19 -19.89 37.64
C ALA A 19 -6.80 -19.93 36.23
N VAL A 20 -7.05 -21.12 35.68
CA VAL A 20 -7.72 -21.27 34.36
C VAL A 20 -9.17 -20.77 34.43
N GLY A 21 -9.90 -21.08 35.52
CA GLY A 21 -11.25 -20.56 35.73
C GLY A 21 -11.32 -19.04 35.80
N ALA A 22 -10.39 -18.42 36.54
CA ALA A 22 -10.27 -16.98 36.67
C ALA A 22 -9.92 -16.32 35.31
N LEU A 23 -9.01 -16.92 34.52
CA LEU A 23 -8.67 -16.43 33.17
C LEU A 23 -9.87 -16.53 32.22
N LEU A 24 -10.61 -17.64 32.24
CA LEU A 24 -11.81 -17.81 31.44
C LEU A 24 -12.91 -16.83 31.85
N PHE A 25 -13.09 -16.58 33.12
CA PHE A 25 -14.04 -15.59 33.63
C PHE A 25 -13.67 -14.17 33.21
N LEU A 26 -12.41 -13.77 33.35
CA LEU A 26 -11.90 -12.47 32.92
C LEU A 26 -12.01 -12.31 31.41
N ALA A 27 -11.73 -13.35 30.64
CA ALA A 27 -11.90 -13.34 29.19
C ALA A 27 -13.37 -13.18 28.78
N SER A 28 -14.29 -13.88 29.46
CA SER A 28 -15.72 -13.79 29.23
C SER A 28 -16.26 -12.40 29.60
N LEU A 29 -15.86 -11.87 30.75
CA LEU A 29 -16.25 -10.54 31.20
C LEU A 29 -15.73 -9.44 30.26
N SER A 30 -14.46 -9.52 29.88
CA SER A 30 -13.86 -8.59 28.93
C SER A 30 -14.57 -8.65 27.57
N SER A 31 -14.93 -9.84 27.12
CA SER A 31 -15.70 -10.05 25.88
C SER A 31 -17.10 -9.45 25.97
N ALA A 32 -17.81 -9.66 27.07
CA ALA A 32 -19.14 -9.10 27.29
C ALA A 32 -19.09 -7.56 27.30
N VAL A 33 -18.12 -6.97 28.02
CA VAL A 33 -17.94 -5.51 28.06
C VAL A 33 -17.59 -4.98 26.67
N ALA A 34 -16.68 -5.64 25.92
CA ALA A 34 -16.32 -5.22 24.58
C ALA A 34 -17.49 -5.23 23.60
N LEU A 35 -18.38 -6.23 23.70
CA LEU A 35 -19.56 -6.36 22.84
C LEU A 35 -20.66 -5.34 23.17
N THR A 36 -20.67 -4.79 24.38
CA THR A 36 -21.68 -3.80 24.82
C THR A 36 -21.24 -2.35 24.67
N LEU A 37 -19.95 -2.10 24.34
CA LEU A 37 -19.45 -0.75 24.18
C LEU A 37 -20.10 -0.07 22.95
N PRO A 38 -20.65 1.14 23.12
CA PRO A 38 -21.24 1.88 22.03
C PRO A 38 -20.16 2.34 21.04
N SER A 39 -20.54 2.42 19.76
CA SER A 39 -19.65 2.84 18.65
C SER A 39 -18.91 4.15 18.93
N ASP A 40 -19.60 5.11 19.55
CA ASP A 40 -19.02 6.42 19.85
C ASP A 40 -17.90 6.35 20.90
N ALA A 41 -18.02 5.47 21.88
CA ALA A 41 -16.98 5.25 22.89
C ALA A 41 -15.70 4.68 22.24
N ILE A 42 -15.87 3.75 21.29
CA ILE A 42 -14.73 3.20 20.53
C ILE A 42 -14.07 4.30 19.69
N LEU A 43 -14.87 5.04 18.92
CA LEU A 43 -14.36 6.08 18.02
C LEU A 43 -13.72 7.25 18.77
N SER A 44 -14.27 7.65 19.93
CA SER A 44 -13.73 8.75 20.74
C SER A 44 -12.32 8.46 21.25
N THR A 45 -11.98 7.21 21.45
CA THR A 45 -10.64 6.78 21.86
C THR A 45 -9.60 6.93 20.72
N PHE A 46 -9.99 6.68 19.47
CA PHE A 46 -9.07 6.69 18.34
C PHE A 46 -8.98 8.04 17.62
N ARG A 47 -10.05 8.82 17.58
CA ARG A 47 -10.09 10.13 16.91
C ARG A 47 -8.96 11.07 17.34
N PRO A 48 -8.66 11.30 18.63
CA PRO A 48 -7.59 12.22 19.03
C PRO A 48 -6.22 11.75 18.54
N MET A 49 -5.99 10.42 18.54
CA MET A 49 -4.74 9.84 18.08
C MET A 49 -4.54 10.05 16.58
N LEU A 50 -5.58 9.83 15.78
CA LEU A 50 -5.52 10.00 14.33
C LEU A 50 -5.42 11.49 13.93
N ARG A 51 -6.12 12.38 14.63
CA ARG A 51 -6.03 13.83 14.41
C ARG A 51 -4.62 14.39 14.63
N LYS A 52 -3.85 13.79 15.54
CA LYS A 52 -2.44 14.15 15.72
C LYS A 52 -1.61 13.94 14.44
N TYR A 53 -2.02 13.04 13.58
CA TYR A 53 -1.41 12.77 12.27
C TYR A 53 -2.15 13.45 11.11
N GLY A 54 -3.09 14.37 11.40
CA GLY A 54 -3.84 15.08 10.39
C GLY A 54 -4.94 14.25 9.73
N VAL A 55 -5.31 13.09 10.30
CA VAL A 55 -6.35 12.21 9.76
C VAL A 55 -7.60 12.36 10.61
N ASP A 56 -8.71 12.77 10.00
CA ASP A 56 -10.03 12.70 10.65
C ASP A 56 -10.75 11.43 10.21
N LEU A 57 -11.27 10.69 11.19
CA LEU A 57 -11.95 9.42 10.99
C LEU A 57 -13.38 9.54 11.49
N SER A 58 -14.33 9.19 10.63
CA SER A 58 -15.71 8.91 11.02
C SER A 58 -16.10 7.51 10.55
N ALA A 59 -17.00 6.86 11.26
CA ALA A 59 -17.54 5.57 10.88
C ALA A 59 -19.04 5.54 11.26
N ARG A 60 -19.82 4.83 10.45
CA ARG A 60 -21.25 4.60 10.71
C ARG A 60 -21.43 3.68 11.91
N GLU A 61 -20.56 2.69 12.03
CA GLU A 61 -20.62 1.67 13.05
C GLU A 61 -19.21 1.23 13.44
N ALA A 62 -19.02 0.99 14.74
CA ALA A 62 -17.80 0.42 15.29
C ALA A 62 -18.16 -0.74 16.20
N ARG A 63 -17.56 -1.90 15.98
CA ARG A 63 -17.75 -3.11 16.79
C ARG A 63 -16.44 -3.76 17.16
N PHE A 64 -16.35 -4.31 18.36
CA PHE A 64 -15.26 -5.21 18.70
C PHE A 64 -15.43 -6.56 18.03
N ILE A 65 -14.32 -7.14 17.58
CA ILE A 65 -14.22 -8.50 17.06
C ILE A 65 -13.34 -9.30 18.02
N LEU A 66 -13.90 -10.37 18.56
CA LEU A 66 -13.14 -11.25 19.43
C LEU A 66 -12.10 -12.06 18.62
N PRO A 67 -10.93 -12.37 19.23
CA PRO A 67 -10.53 -12.03 20.59
C PRO A 67 -9.85 -10.66 20.73
N SER A 68 -9.52 -9.93 19.67
CA SER A 68 -8.65 -8.74 19.75
C SER A 68 -8.71 -7.87 18.51
N GLY A 69 -9.90 -7.48 18.08
CA GLY A 69 -10.05 -6.64 16.88
C GLY A 69 -11.15 -5.63 17.01
N ILE A 70 -11.13 -4.66 16.09
CA ILE A 70 -12.17 -3.65 15.90
C ILE A 70 -12.53 -3.65 14.43
N ARG A 71 -13.84 -3.68 14.15
CA ARG A 71 -14.42 -3.49 12.83
C ARG A 71 -15.11 -2.14 12.80
N LEU A 72 -14.75 -1.35 11.81
CA LEU A 72 -15.41 -0.09 11.48
C LEU A 72 -16.12 -0.26 10.13
N SER A 73 -17.39 0.07 10.04
CA SER A 73 -18.20 -0.01 8.82
C SER A 73 -18.65 1.37 8.39
N GLY A 74 -18.75 1.62 7.06
CA GLY A 74 -19.10 2.90 6.50
C GLY A 74 -18.14 4.00 6.95
N VAL A 75 -16.85 3.79 6.71
CA VAL A 75 -15.77 4.65 7.19
C VAL A 75 -15.50 5.79 6.22
N THR A 76 -15.33 6.99 6.75
CA THR A 76 -14.85 8.13 5.98
C THR A 76 -13.56 8.64 6.59
N LEU A 77 -12.52 8.70 5.77
CA LEU A 77 -11.20 9.25 6.11
C LEU A 77 -11.06 10.61 5.44
N SER A 78 -10.77 11.64 6.21
CA SER A 78 -10.51 12.98 5.69
C SER A 78 -9.07 13.38 5.97
N LEU A 79 -8.37 13.80 4.92
CA LEU A 79 -7.02 14.34 4.99
C LEU A 79 -7.07 15.85 4.70
N PRO A 80 -6.26 16.69 5.36
CA PRO A 80 -6.24 18.12 5.10
C PRO A 80 -5.89 18.42 3.63
N GLY A 81 -6.77 19.14 2.95
CA GLY A 81 -6.56 19.54 1.54
C GLY A 81 -6.98 18.51 0.50
N ASP A 82 -7.40 17.32 0.91
CA ASP A 82 -7.90 16.28 0.01
C ASP A 82 -9.40 15.99 0.26
N PRO A 83 -10.14 15.55 -0.76
CA PRO A 83 -11.51 15.07 -0.59
C PRO A 83 -11.55 13.84 0.31
N PRO A 84 -12.64 13.65 1.07
CA PRO A 84 -12.79 12.50 1.93
C PRO A 84 -12.82 11.18 1.14
N VAL A 85 -12.15 10.17 1.67
CA VAL A 85 -12.14 8.80 1.13
C VAL A 85 -13.15 7.97 1.90
N ALA A 86 -14.19 7.47 1.22
CA ALA A 86 -15.14 6.53 1.79
C ALA A 86 -14.62 5.09 1.62
N LEU A 87 -14.69 4.31 2.69
CA LEU A 87 -14.37 2.88 2.72
C LEU A 87 -15.57 2.12 3.28
N ASP A 88 -15.81 0.93 2.75
CA ASP A 88 -16.89 0.08 3.24
C ASP A 88 -16.59 -0.44 4.63
N GLU A 89 -15.35 -0.85 4.84
CA GLU A 89 -14.93 -1.52 6.07
C GLU A 89 -13.45 -1.29 6.35
N ILE A 90 -13.13 -1.12 7.64
CA ILE A 90 -11.78 -1.23 8.19
C ILE A 90 -11.83 -2.24 9.33
N VAL A 91 -10.91 -3.21 9.32
CA VAL A 91 -10.71 -4.17 10.41
C VAL A 91 -9.29 -4.03 10.94
N ALA A 92 -9.17 -3.56 12.16
CA ALA A 92 -7.91 -3.55 12.90
C ALA A 92 -7.92 -4.73 13.88
N SER A 93 -6.90 -5.57 13.87
CA SER A 93 -6.82 -6.73 14.75
C SER A 93 -5.40 -6.97 15.24
N TRP A 94 -5.31 -7.64 16.38
CA TRP A 94 -4.07 -8.11 16.94
C TRP A 94 -3.99 -9.62 16.77
N GLU A 95 -3.03 -10.09 15.99
CA GLU A 95 -2.84 -11.51 15.71
C GLU A 95 -1.82 -12.12 16.70
N TRP A 96 -2.26 -12.94 17.63
CA TRP A 96 -1.37 -13.60 18.59
C TRP A 96 -0.31 -14.48 17.92
N THR A 97 -0.66 -15.11 16.81
CA THR A 97 0.30 -15.86 15.97
C THR A 97 1.35 -14.97 15.33
N GLY A 98 1.03 -13.69 15.13
CA GLY A 98 1.93 -12.67 14.62
C GLY A 98 3.03 -12.29 15.61
N LEU A 99 2.87 -12.56 16.91
CA LEU A 99 3.91 -12.35 17.92
C LEU A 99 5.17 -13.15 17.59
N PHE A 100 5.02 -14.39 17.13
CA PHE A 100 6.15 -15.22 16.69
C PHE A 100 6.84 -14.70 15.43
N ARG A 101 6.15 -13.88 14.65
CA ARG A 101 6.67 -13.25 13.41
C ARG A 101 7.03 -11.79 13.60
N TRP A 102 6.98 -11.27 14.83
CA TRP A 102 7.23 -9.86 15.16
C TRP A 102 6.34 -8.86 14.37
N ALA A 103 5.16 -9.30 13.91
CA ALA A 103 4.18 -8.48 13.19
C ALA A 103 2.75 -8.76 13.69
N PRO A 104 2.45 -8.44 14.97
CA PRO A 104 1.17 -8.80 15.59
C PRO A 104 0.00 -7.93 15.14
N ALA A 105 0.25 -6.71 14.68
CA ALA A 105 -0.82 -5.80 14.27
C ALA A 105 -1.20 -6.02 12.80
N ARG A 106 -2.49 -6.11 12.54
CA ARG A 106 -3.05 -6.25 11.20
C ARG A 106 -4.17 -5.25 10.98
N LEU A 107 -4.10 -4.55 9.86
CA LEU A 107 -5.14 -3.65 9.37
C LEU A 107 -5.61 -4.13 8.01
N ARG A 108 -6.89 -4.36 7.85
CA ARG A 108 -7.52 -4.66 6.56
C ARG A 108 -8.52 -3.57 6.24
N PHE A 109 -8.61 -3.21 4.98
CA PHE A 109 -9.66 -2.32 4.50
C PHE A 109 -10.28 -2.84 3.21
N ARG A 110 -11.51 -2.42 2.95
CA ARG A 110 -12.25 -2.74 1.74
C ARG A 110 -13.05 -1.53 1.26
N LYS A 111 -13.08 -1.37 -0.08
CA LYS A 111 -13.91 -0.41 -0.79
C LYS A 111 -14.34 -1.03 -2.12
N GLY A 112 -15.56 -1.56 -2.22
CA GLY A 112 -16.01 -2.32 -3.38
C GLY A 112 -15.08 -3.50 -3.68
N ALA A 113 -14.45 -3.50 -4.86
CA ALA A 113 -13.46 -4.49 -5.26
C ALA A 113 -12.05 -4.21 -4.71
N ALA A 114 -11.78 -2.97 -4.29
CA ALA A 114 -10.50 -2.58 -3.72
C ALA A 114 -10.32 -3.14 -2.32
N SER A 115 -9.14 -3.67 -2.02
CA SER A 115 -8.81 -4.19 -0.70
C SER A 115 -7.34 -3.99 -0.35
N GLY A 116 -7.08 -3.92 0.95
CA GLY A 116 -5.73 -3.86 1.48
C GLY A 116 -5.59 -4.68 2.76
N ASP A 117 -4.42 -5.29 2.91
CA ASP A 117 -4.00 -6.05 4.09
C ASP A 117 -2.61 -5.53 4.50
N LEU A 118 -2.56 -4.90 5.66
CA LEU A 118 -1.36 -4.33 6.24
C LEU A 118 -1.04 -5.10 7.52
N ARG A 119 0.16 -5.66 7.62
CA ARG A 119 0.68 -6.29 8.83
C ARG A 119 1.93 -5.57 9.27
N PHE A 120 2.02 -5.24 10.53
CA PHE A 120 3.16 -4.47 11.01
C PHE A 120 3.48 -4.75 12.47
N SER A 121 4.72 -4.49 12.84
CA SER A 121 5.17 -4.44 14.22
C SER A 121 5.07 -2.99 14.70
N PRO A 122 4.33 -2.71 15.78
CA PRO A 122 4.30 -1.37 16.37
C PRO A 122 5.71 -0.95 16.82
N ALA A 123 6.01 0.33 16.70
CA ALA A 123 7.34 0.88 16.98
C ALA A 123 7.82 0.68 18.43
N PHE A 124 6.90 0.55 19.39
CA PHE A 124 7.23 0.27 20.79
C PHE A 124 7.67 -1.18 21.03
N TRP A 125 7.47 -2.07 20.06
CA TRP A 125 7.80 -3.50 20.20
C TRP A 125 9.09 -3.90 19.49
N ASN A 126 9.36 -3.30 18.33
CA ASN A 126 10.54 -3.57 17.52
C ASN A 126 10.72 -2.44 16.48
N PRO A 127 11.94 -2.16 15.98
CA PRO A 127 12.08 -1.23 14.88
C PRO A 127 11.16 -1.65 13.74
N GLY A 128 10.16 -0.83 13.48
CA GLY A 128 8.97 -1.12 12.68
C GLY A 128 9.28 -1.92 11.41
N SER A 129 8.77 -3.11 11.33
CA SER A 129 8.75 -3.91 10.11
C SER A 129 7.32 -4.19 9.72
N GLY A 130 7.07 -4.40 8.44
CA GLY A 130 5.73 -4.73 8.03
C GLY A 130 5.66 -5.21 6.58
N HIS A 131 4.45 -5.56 6.23
CA HIS A 131 4.08 -6.08 4.94
C HIS A 131 2.73 -5.48 4.54
N VAL A 132 2.61 -5.03 3.31
CA VAL A 132 1.35 -4.56 2.73
C VAL A 132 1.03 -5.33 1.47
N LEU A 133 -0.22 -5.70 1.33
CA LEU A 133 -0.80 -6.27 0.13
C LEU A 133 -2.00 -5.41 -0.26
N LEU A 134 -2.00 -4.88 -1.48
CA LEU A 134 -3.10 -4.09 -2.03
C LEU A 134 -3.60 -4.79 -3.30
N SER A 135 -4.90 -4.74 -3.54
CA SER A 135 -5.51 -5.28 -4.76
C SER A 135 -6.75 -4.49 -5.18
N GLY A 136 -6.97 -4.38 -6.49
CA GLY A 136 -8.14 -3.76 -7.07
C GLY A 136 -8.28 -2.26 -6.80
N ILE A 137 -7.16 -1.53 -6.58
CA ILE A 137 -7.18 -0.11 -6.24
C ILE A 137 -6.88 0.71 -7.50
N SER A 138 -7.71 1.71 -7.76
CA SER A 138 -7.47 2.67 -8.85
C SER A 138 -7.23 4.09 -8.30
N SER A 139 -6.65 4.95 -9.15
CA SER A 139 -6.45 6.37 -8.81
C SER A 139 -7.77 7.10 -8.52
N SER A 140 -8.89 6.63 -9.07
CA SER A 140 -10.23 7.16 -8.77
C SER A 140 -10.72 6.80 -7.37
N ASP A 141 -10.20 5.71 -6.77
CA ASP A 141 -10.52 5.31 -5.41
C ASP A 141 -9.79 6.16 -4.36
N LEU A 142 -8.67 6.76 -4.78
CA LEU A 142 -7.82 7.62 -3.97
C LEU A 142 -7.87 9.05 -4.50
N PRO A 143 -8.87 9.87 -4.11
CA PRO A 143 -9.06 11.22 -4.64
C PRO A 143 -8.01 12.20 -4.10
N LEU A 144 -6.73 11.81 -4.12
CA LEU A 144 -5.62 12.65 -3.70
C LEU A 144 -5.40 13.77 -4.71
N SER A 145 -5.20 14.97 -4.21
CA SER A 145 -4.99 16.18 -5.02
C SER A 145 -3.82 16.03 -6.01
N VAL A 146 -2.79 15.28 -5.63
CA VAL A 146 -1.61 15.04 -6.47
C VAL A 146 -1.96 14.33 -7.80
N PHE A 147 -2.91 13.39 -7.80
CA PHE A 147 -3.33 12.71 -9.04
C PHE A 147 -4.23 13.58 -9.91
N ARG A 148 -5.04 14.44 -9.29
CA ARG A 148 -5.88 15.38 -10.03
C ARG A 148 -5.08 16.42 -10.77
N THR A 149 -4.03 16.95 -10.15
CA THR A 149 -3.21 18.02 -10.74
C THR A 149 -2.19 17.49 -11.75
N SER A 150 -1.69 16.28 -11.59
CA SER A 150 -0.70 15.69 -12.48
C SER A 150 -1.29 15.05 -13.74
N GLY A 151 -2.59 14.75 -13.76
CA GLY A 151 -3.19 13.92 -14.82
C GLY A 151 -2.71 12.47 -14.82
N ALA A 152 -1.92 12.06 -13.82
CA ALA A 152 -1.47 10.69 -13.68
C ALA A 152 -2.59 9.79 -13.18
N GLY A 153 -2.65 8.57 -13.68
CA GLY A 153 -3.64 7.58 -13.26
C GLY A 153 -3.06 6.19 -13.17
N PHE A 154 -3.68 5.33 -12.41
CA PHE A 154 -3.28 3.93 -12.31
C PHE A 154 -4.47 3.03 -11.91
N SER A 155 -4.32 1.74 -12.21
CA SER A 155 -5.15 0.67 -11.65
C SER A 155 -4.24 -0.44 -11.17
N ILE A 156 -4.21 -0.66 -9.86
CA ILE A 156 -3.42 -1.70 -9.21
C ILE A 156 -4.21 -2.99 -9.25
N ARG A 157 -3.71 -4.02 -9.95
CA ARG A 157 -4.24 -5.37 -9.86
C ARG A 157 -3.77 -6.02 -8.57
N ARG A 158 -2.48 -5.96 -8.30
CA ARG A 158 -1.85 -6.45 -7.08
C ARG A 158 -0.57 -5.68 -6.79
N PHE A 159 -0.38 -5.29 -5.55
CA PHE A 159 0.83 -4.64 -5.06
C PHE A 159 1.23 -5.25 -3.72
N GLU A 160 2.49 -5.64 -3.61
CA GLU A 160 3.05 -6.21 -2.39
C GLU A 160 4.32 -5.47 -2.03
N ALA A 161 4.43 -5.06 -0.76
CA ALA A 161 5.63 -4.44 -0.25
C ALA A 161 5.95 -4.93 1.16
N ARG A 162 7.24 -5.02 1.45
CA ARG A 162 7.79 -5.30 2.78
C ARG A 162 8.73 -4.19 3.15
N TRP A 163 8.62 -3.72 4.37
CA TRP A 163 9.51 -2.68 4.88
C TRP A 163 10.14 -3.08 6.21
N LYS A 164 11.26 -2.46 6.47
CA LYS A 164 11.98 -2.55 7.75
C LYS A 164 12.54 -1.17 8.10
N VAL A 165 12.35 -0.79 9.34
CA VAL A 165 12.97 0.40 9.92
C VAL A 165 14.14 -0.05 10.78
N SER A 166 15.34 0.42 10.50
CA SER A 166 16.55 0.12 11.28
C SER A 166 17.31 1.42 11.52
N ARG A 167 17.58 1.75 12.78
CA ARG A 167 18.29 2.97 13.18
C ARG A 167 17.70 4.25 12.56
N GLY A 168 16.36 4.34 12.51
CA GLY A 168 15.67 5.48 11.91
C GLY A 168 15.64 5.52 10.38
N LYS A 169 16.27 4.57 9.70
CA LYS A 169 16.26 4.45 8.24
C LYS A 169 15.22 3.44 7.79
N VAL A 170 14.41 3.84 6.82
CA VAL A 170 13.39 2.97 6.21
C VAL A 170 13.97 2.33 4.97
N THR A 171 13.86 1.01 4.89
CA THR A 171 14.08 0.24 3.67
C THR A 171 12.81 -0.50 3.32
N ALA A 172 12.42 -0.49 2.05
CA ALA A 172 11.29 -1.27 1.58
C ALA A 172 11.61 -1.91 0.23
N THR A 173 11.07 -3.09 0.01
CA THR A 173 11.14 -3.80 -1.26
C THR A 173 9.76 -4.29 -1.63
N GLY A 174 9.48 -4.35 -2.91
CA GLY A 174 8.19 -4.87 -3.34
C GLY A 174 8.08 -5.04 -4.84
N ALA A 175 6.90 -5.50 -5.23
CA ALA A 175 6.52 -5.67 -6.62
C ALA A 175 5.04 -5.29 -6.79
N GLY A 176 4.70 -4.87 -7.99
CA GLY A 176 3.33 -4.53 -8.34
C GLY A 176 2.98 -4.98 -9.75
N THR A 177 1.74 -5.38 -9.93
CA THR A 177 1.10 -5.56 -11.24
C THR A 177 -0.06 -4.59 -11.33
N PHE A 178 -0.11 -3.86 -12.45
CA PHE A 178 -1.11 -2.83 -12.71
C PHE A 178 -1.82 -3.19 -14.00
N ASP A 179 -3.11 -2.93 -14.06
CA ASP A 179 -3.85 -3.04 -15.30
C ASP A 179 -3.39 -1.97 -16.27
N PHE A 180 -3.17 -0.75 -15.75
CA PHE A 180 -2.57 0.34 -16.51
C PHE A 180 -1.87 1.35 -15.60
N LEU A 181 -0.93 2.08 -16.20
CA LEU A 181 -0.38 3.35 -15.73
C LEU A 181 -0.64 4.43 -16.78
N LEU A 182 -1.26 5.53 -16.38
CA LEU A 182 -1.45 6.70 -17.20
C LEU A 182 -0.39 7.73 -16.85
N VAL A 183 0.47 8.02 -17.79
CA VAL A 183 1.58 8.98 -17.63
C VAL A 183 1.31 10.19 -18.50
N PRO A 184 1.16 11.40 -17.96
CA PRO A 184 1.08 12.60 -18.77
C PRO A 184 2.41 12.82 -19.48
N VAL A 185 2.36 13.08 -20.78
CA VAL A 185 3.54 13.35 -21.63
C VAL A 185 3.41 14.77 -22.18
N PRO A 186 3.76 15.80 -21.39
CA PRO A 186 3.68 17.18 -21.84
C PRO A 186 4.87 17.51 -22.76
N THR A 187 4.85 16.99 -23.98
CA THR A 187 5.85 17.34 -25.00
C THR A 187 5.24 18.41 -25.91
N PRO A 188 5.81 19.63 -25.98
CA PRO A 188 5.35 20.65 -26.90
C PRO A 188 5.36 20.11 -28.33
N GLY A 189 4.20 20.18 -29.00
CA GLY A 189 4.06 19.69 -30.39
C GLY A 189 3.82 18.20 -30.57
N SER A 190 3.80 17.41 -29.47
CA SER A 190 3.43 16.00 -29.55
C SER A 190 1.91 15.83 -29.64
N PRO A 191 1.40 14.99 -30.57
CA PRO A 191 -0.01 14.61 -30.62
C PRO A 191 -0.39 13.73 -29.41
N VAL A 192 0.58 13.15 -28.69
CA VAL A 192 0.38 12.30 -27.53
C VAL A 192 0.40 13.16 -26.27
N ARG A 193 -0.76 13.37 -25.66
CA ARG A 193 -0.88 14.09 -24.38
C ARG A 193 -0.70 13.17 -23.18
N GLU A 194 -1.05 11.91 -23.34
CA GLU A 194 -1.04 10.89 -22.27
C GLU A 194 -0.57 9.57 -22.86
N ALA A 195 0.32 8.89 -22.14
CA ALA A 195 0.74 7.53 -22.47
C ALA A 195 0.09 6.56 -21.48
N ARG A 196 -0.77 5.68 -21.99
CA ARG A 196 -1.38 4.60 -21.21
C ARG A 196 -0.58 3.32 -21.42
N ILE A 197 0.19 2.93 -20.41
CA ILE A 197 0.95 1.69 -20.41
C ILE A 197 0.09 0.62 -19.73
N GLU A 198 -0.15 -0.49 -20.42
CA GLU A 198 -1.03 -1.57 -19.97
C GLU A 198 -0.24 -2.79 -19.48
N GLY A 199 -0.87 -3.62 -18.64
CA GLY A 199 -0.27 -4.86 -18.13
C GLY A 199 1.07 -4.63 -17.41
N VAL A 200 1.20 -3.53 -16.68
CA VAL A 200 2.48 -3.14 -16.10
C VAL A 200 2.86 -4.06 -14.95
N SER A 201 4.08 -4.55 -14.99
CA SER A 201 4.75 -5.20 -13.88
C SER A 201 5.96 -4.39 -13.47
N LEU A 202 6.13 -4.13 -12.18
CA LEU A 202 7.31 -3.44 -11.67
C LEU A 202 7.82 -4.07 -10.38
N SER A 203 9.12 -3.95 -10.15
CA SER A 203 9.74 -4.17 -8.84
C SER A 203 10.33 -2.86 -8.35
N PHE A 204 10.38 -2.68 -7.03
CA PHE A 204 10.92 -1.46 -6.46
C PHE A 204 11.72 -1.72 -5.17
N LEU A 205 12.57 -0.77 -4.87
CA LEU A 205 13.38 -0.73 -3.68
C LEU A 205 13.37 0.71 -3.14
N VAL A 206 12.93 0.88 -1.91
CA VAL A 206 13.05 2.16 -1.18
C VAL A 206 14.26 2.09 -0.28
N ARG A 207 15.15 3.06 -0.41
CA ARG A 207 16.27 3.27 0.50
C ARG A 207 16.30 4.74 0.93
N GLU A 208 16.18 4.97 2.22
CA GLU A 208 16.17 6.31 2.83
C GLU A 208 15.06 7.19 2.21
N LYS A 209 15.40 8.06 1.28
CA LYS A 209 14.49 9.02 0.63
C LYS A 209 14.31 8.75 -0.87
N SER A 210 14.89 7.66 -1.38
CA SER A 210 14.83 7.31 -2.81
C SER A 210 14.05 6.04 -3.04
N LEU A 211 13.20 6.05 -4.06
CA LEU A 211 12.51 4.89 -4.61
C LEU A 211 13.19 4.53 -5.93
N LEU A 212 13.79 3.37 -5.98
CA LEU A 212 14.40 2.79 -7.18
C LEU A 212 13.42 1.79 -7.78
N ILE A 213 13.25 1.83 -9.10
CA ILE A 213 12.47 0.87 -9.89
C ILE A 213 13.45 0.17 -10.84
N PRO A 214 14.09 -0.91 -10.41
CA PRO A 214 15.10 -1.60 -11.22
C PRO A 214 14.50 -2.31 -12.43
N LYS A 215 13.21 -2.59 -12.41
CA LYS A 215 12.50 -3.23 -13.52
C LYS A 215 11.07 -2.71 -13.59
N LEU A 216 10.70 -2.27 -14.79
CA LEU A 216 9.35 -1.97 -15.20
C LEU A 216 9.15 -2.63 -16.58
N ALA A 217 8.04 -3.32 -16.77
CA ALA A 217 7.67 -3.90 -18.05
C ALA A 217 6.17 -3.73 -18.26
N GLY A 218 5.76 -3.54 -19.52
CA GLY A 218 4.35 -3.37 -19.89
C GLY A 218 4.18 -3.28 -21.38
N THR A 219 3.03 -2.82 -21.84
CA THR A 219 2.73 -2.59 -23.26
C THR A 219 2.14 -1.20 -23.46
N TYR A 220 2.54 -0.53 -24.53
CA TYR A 220 1.98 0.75 -24.97
C TYR A 220 1.49 0.61 -26.41
N GLU A 221 0.18 0.70 -26.63
CA GLU A 221 -0.45 0.48 -27.94
C GLU A 221 0.10 -0.76 -28.68
N GLY A 222 0.23 -1.88 -27.99
CA GLY A 222 0.76 -3.14 -28.53
C GLY A 222 2.29 -3.26 -28.53
N SER A 223 3.01 -2.17 -28.33
CA SER A 223 4.49 -2.19 -28.23
C SER A 223 4.94 -2.64 -26.87
N GLN A 224 5.98 -3.47 -26.80
CA GLN A 224 6.62 -3.82 -25.54
C GLN A 224 7.39 -2.61 -24.97
N VAL A 225 7.18 -2.35 -23.71
CA VAL A 225 7.86 -1.30 -22.94
C VAL A 225 8.62 -1.93 -21.81
N ASP A 226 9.93 -1.69 -21.76
CA ASP A 226 10.81 -2.08 -20.65
C ASP A 226 11.47 -0.84 -20.07
N GLY A 227 11.73 -0.81 -18.78
CA GLY A 227 12.37 0.37 -18.23
C GLY A 227 12.84 0.25 -16.80
N THR A 228 13.48 1.31 -16.39
CA THR A 228 13.97 1.55 -15.03
C THR A 228 13.60 2.96 -14.60
N GLY A 229 13.58 3.19 -13.29
CA GLY A 229 13.25 4.52 -12.76
C GLY A 229 13.85 4.78 -11.40
N GLU A 230 13.96 6.06 -11.08
CA GLU A 230 14.33 6.53 -9.76
C GLU A 230 13.46 7.74 -9.39
N ILE A 231 12.96 7.77 -8.16
CA ILE A 231 12.29 8.93 -7.57
C ILE A 231 13.04 9.29 -6.29
N LYS A 232 13.62 10.50 -6.24
CA LYS A 232 14.28 11.06 -5.06
C LYS A 232 13.32 11.96 -4.28
N GLY A 233 13.44 11.97 -2.96
CA GLY A 233 12.60 12.81 -2.11
C GLY A 233 11.16 12.29 -1.94
N VAL A 234 10.95 10.98 -1.94
CA VAL A 234 9.62 10.32 -1.86
C VAL A 234 8.76 10.82 -0.71
N LEU A 235 9.38 11.26 0.39
CA LEU A 235 8.66 11.79 1.57
C LEU A 235 8.15 13.22 1.39
N SER A 236 8.50 13.88 0.30
CA SER A 236 8.10 15.26 -0.01
C SER A 236 7.68 15.37 -1.48
N PRO A 237 6.48 14.92 -1.86
CA PRO A 237 6.05 14.78 -3.26
C PRO A 237 6.20 16.06 -4.10
N ARG A 238 6.03 17.24 -3.51
CA ARG A 238 6.20 18.54 -4.19
C ARG A 238 7.64 18.82 -4.65
N TYR A 239 8.62 18.26 -3.94
CA TYR A 239 10.06 18.46 -4.20
C TYR A 239 10.73 17.18 -4.70
N SER A 240 9.95 16.10 -4.88
CA SER A 240 10.49 14.86 -5.40
C SER A 240 10.90 15.02 -6.86
N THR A 241 12.09 14.57 -7.20
CA THR A 241 12.57 14.48 -8.58
C THR A 241 12.44 13.05 -9.08
N MET A 242 12.04 12.89 -10.33
CA MET A 242 11.90 11.59 -10.96
C MET A 242 12.74 11.52 -12.22
N THR A 243 13.26 10.33 -12.48
CA THR A 243 13.94 9.98 -13.73
C THR A 243 13.52 8.57 -14.11
N PHE A 244 12.84 8.42 -15.24
CA PHE A 244 12.54 7.12 -15.83
C PHE A 244 13.17 7.02 -17.19
N LEU A 245 13.65 5.86 -17.53
CA LEU A 245 14.13 5.50 -18.86
C LEU A 245 13.31 4.29 -19.33
N LEU A 246 12.43 4.53 -20.28
CA LEU A 246 11.58 3.51 -20.87
C LEU A 246 12.05 3.25 -22.31
N ARG A 247 12.26 1.99 -22.63
CA ARG A 247 12.54 1.53 -23.98
C ARG A 247 11.26 0.98 -24.59
N ILE A 248 10.87 1.51 -25.73
CA ILE A 248 9.67 1.12 -26.49
C ILE A 248 10.16 0.43 -27.77
N ARG A 249 9.72 -0.78 -28.00
CA ARG A 249 9.99 -1.49 -29.26
C ARG A 249 8.99 -1.07 -30.31
N ASN A 250 9.46 -0.76 -31.52
CA ASN A 250 8.59 -0.44 -32.63
C ASN A 250 7.72 -1.66 -33.00
N PRO A 251 6.39 -1.59 -32.96
CA PRO A 251 5.51 -2.68 -33.37
C PRO A 251 5.39 -2.81 -34.89
N PHE A 252 5.95 -1.85 -35.66
CA PHE A 252 5.81 -1.68 -37.11
C PHE A 252 4.37 -1.45 -37.61
N GLU A 253 3.40 -1.46 -36.73
CA GLU A 253 1.98 -1.29 -37.01
C GLU A 253 1.33 -0.33 -35.99
N GLY A 254 0.15 0.24 -36.38
CA GLY A 254 -0.62 1.11 -35.52
C GLY A 254 -0.06 2.53 -35.37
N ARG A 255 -0.60 3.28 -34.40
CA ARG A 255 -0.23 4.71 -34.18
C ARG A 255 1.22 4.88 -33.77
N VAL A 256 1.74 3.96 -32.96
CA VAL A 256 3.13 4.00 -32.50
C VAL A 256 4.07 3.73 -33.68
N GLY A 257 3.76 2.75 -34.52
CA GLY A 257 4.51 2.50 -35.77
C GLY A 257 4.57 3.74 -36.68
N LEU A 258 3.45 4.41 -36.88
CA LEU A 258 3.40 5.66 -37.64
C LEU A 258 4.27 6.76 -37.02
N LEU A 259 4.30 6.89 -35.69
CA LEU A 259 5.20 7.84 -35.01
C LEU A 259 6.67 7.51 -35.27
N PHE A 260 7.05 6.22 -35.21
CA PHE A 260 8.40 5.79 -35.55
C PHE A 260 8.76 6.13 -36.99
N ASP A 261 7.87 5.88 -37.94
CA ASP A 261 8.09 6.16 -39.35
C ASP A 261 8.19 7.67 -39.66
N MET A 262 7.38 8.49 -38.97
CA MET A 262 7.41 9.95 -39.11
C MET A 262 8.67 10.59 -38.52
N LEU A 263 9.15 10.10 -37.37
CA LEU A 263 10.21 10.73 -36.60
C LEU A 263 11.60 10.13 -36.93
N SER A 264 11.65 8.86 -37.30
CA SER A 264 12.90 8.22 -37.72
C SER A 264 12.60 7.03 -38.62
N LYS A 265 12.80 7.16 -39.92
CA LYS A 265 12.66 6.06 -40.87
C LYS A 265 13.53 4.88 -40.44
N ASN A 266 12.91 3.71 -40.28
CA ASN A 266 13.54 2.45 -39.88
C ASN A 266 14.00 2.33 -38.39
N ALA A 267 13.61 3.25 -37.51
CA ALA A 267 13.89 3.06 -36.07
C ALA A 267 13.21 1.80 -35.54
N LYS A 268 13.99 0.94 -34.89
CA LYS A 268 13.50 -0.31 -34.27
C LYS A 268 13.07 -0.09 -32.83
N ASN A 269 13.56 0.95 -32.19
CA ASN A 269 13.30 1.25 -30.81
C ASN A 269 13.22 2.76 -30.58
N ALA A 270 12.53 3.16 -29.52
CA ALA A 270 12.59 4.50 -28.97
C ALA A 270 12.88 4.44 -27.48
N ASN A 271 13.63 5.40 -26.98
CA ASN A 271 13.72 5.66 -25.55
C ASN A 271 12.79 6.82 -25.20
N LEU A 272 11.95 6.62 -24.22
CA LEU A 272 11.21 7.68 -23.56
C LEU A 272 11.89 7.98 -22.23
N ARG A 273 12.52 9.11 -22.13
CA ARG A 273 13.09 9.63 -20.90
C ARG A 273 12.08 10.55 -20.23
N ILE A 274 11.66 10.21 -19.01
CA ILE A 274 10.76 11.05 -18.21
C ILE A 274 11.56 11.62 -17.05
N VAL A 275 11.61 12.95 -16.96
CA VAL A 275 12.36 13.67 -15.92
C VAL A 275 11.49 14.78 -15.33
N GLY A 276 11.89 15.31 -14.18
CA GLY A 276 11.18 16.41 -13.53
C GLY A 276 10.70 16.08 -12.14
N THR A 277 9.63 16.74 -11.69
CA THR A 277 8.97 16.45 -10.42
C THR A 277 7.74 15.59 -10.63
N LEU A 278 7.24 14.94 -9.59
CA LEU A 278 5.98 14.19 -9.67
C LEU A 278 4.79 15.08 -10.07
N ALA A 279 4.86 16.38 -9.74
CA ALA A 279 3.83 17.35 -10.08
C ALA A 279 3.96 17.91 -11.51
N ALA A 280 5.17 17.88 -12.09
CA ALA A 280 5.45 18.41 -13.42
C ALA A 280 6.48 17.51 -14.15
N PRO A 281 6.07 16.33 -14.62
CA PRO A 281 6.91 15.45 -15.40
C PRO A 281 7.15 16.02 -16.81
N LYS A 282 8.33 15.75 -17.36
CA LYS A 282 8.69 16.10 -18.76
C LYS A 282 9.17 14.83 -19.45
N GLY A 283 8.60 14.54 -20.61
CA GLY A 283 8.99 13.41 -21.44
C GLY A 283 9.80 13.85 -22.66
N GLU A 284 10.85 13.10 -22.99
CA GLU A 284 11.69 13.28 -24.17
C GLU A 284 11.79 11.94 -24.91
N PHE A 285 11.48 11.94 -26.22
CA PHE A 285 11.62 10.77 -27.06
C PHE A 285 12.93 10.83 -27.83
N GLN A 286 13.61 9.71 -27.92
CA GLN A 286 14.80 9.47 -28.75
C GLN A 286 14.59 8.18 -29.53
N PHE A 287 14.64 8.25 -30.85
CA PHE A 287 14.46 7.11 -31.76
C PHE A 287 15.81 6.59 -32.26
N PHE A 288 15.98 5.26 -32.39
CA PHE A 288 17.23 4.61 -32.84
C PHE A 288 17.01 3.20 -33.40
#